data_36506ad11f86fe364bf0f8d27fc4930f
#
_entry.id   36506ad11f86fe364bf0f8d27fc4930f
#
_cell.length_a   1.000
_cell.length_b   1.000
_cell.length_c   1.000
_cell.angle_alpha   90.00
_cell.angle_beta   90.00
_cell.angle_gamma   90.00
#
_symmetry.space_group_name_H-M   'P 1'
#
loop_
_entity.id
_entity.type
_entity.pdbx_description
1 polymer ?
#
loop_
_entity_poly.entity_id
_entity_poly.type
_entity_poly.pdbx_seq_one_letter_code
_entity_poly.pdbx_strand_id
1 'polypeptide(L)' 'MYTLCINDKTNQTQPWWFNFLFSLGDTDVKTGLKKWGGRIEYDRTGYSDTIIFDREEDLAWFILKWI' A
#
# COMPACT_ATOMS: atom_id res chain seq x y z
N MET A 1 13.48 -2.00 -7.11
CA MET A 1 12.47 -1.44 -6.19
C MET A 1 11.17 -1.31 -6.96
N TYR A 2 10.09 -1.80 -6.40
CA TYR A 2 8.78 -1.85 -7.05
C TYR A 2 7.80 -1.03 -6.23
N THR A 3 7.09 -0.11 -6.87
CA THR A 3 6.22 0.85 -6.18
C THR A 3 4.77 0.73 -6.64
N LEU A 4 3.85 1.04 -5.73
CA LEU A 4 2.41 1.05 -5.99
C LEU A 4 1.83 2.32 -5.37
N CYS A 5 1.25 3.18 -6.21
CA CYS A 5 0.70 4.45 -5.73
C CYS A 5 -0.66 4.24 -5.09
N ILE A 6 -0.85 4.83 -3.91
CA ILE A 6 -2.12 4.79 -3.19
C ILE A 6 -3.08 5.85 -3.72
N ASN A 7 -2.57 7.04 -3.98
CA ASN A 7 -3.35 8.16 -4.49
C ASN A 7 -3.07 8.38 -5.97
N ASP A 8 -4.11 8.73 -6.74
CA ASP A 8 -3.93 9.08 -8.13
C ASP A 8 -3.51 10.57 -8.26
N LYS A 9 -3.39 11.05 -9.51
CA LYS A 9 -2.97 12.42 -9.78
C LYS A 9 -3.96 13.48 -9.31
N THR A 10 -5.20 13.08 -9.03
CA THR A 10 -6.24 13.99 -8.55
C THR A 10 -6.38 13.94 -7.03
N ASN A 11 -5.46 13.28 -6.34
CA ASN A 11 -5.47 13.08 -4.90
C ASN A 11 -6.63 12.21 -4.41
N GLN A 12 -7.20 11.40 -5.28
CA GLN A 12 -8.23 10.44 -4.90
C GLN A 12 -7.57 9.13 -4.49
N THR A 13 -7.94 8.64 -3.31
CA THR A 13 -7.44 7.38 -2.80
C THR A 13 -8.04 6.22 -3.58
N GLN A 14 -7.22 5.26 -3.97
CA GLN A 14 -7.67 4.08 -4.72
C GLN A 14 -8.60 3.22 -3.86
N PRO A 15 -9.70 2.68 -4.44
CA PRO A 15 -10.65 1.86 -3.68
C PRO A 15 -10.04 0.64 -3.00
N TRP A 16 -9.06 -0.01 -3.64
CA TRP A 16 -8.43 -1.20 -3.05
C TRP A 16 -7.70 -0.88 -1.75
N TRP A 17 -7.26 0.37 -1.57
CA TRP A 17 -6.60 0.80 -0.34
C TRP A 17 -7.55 0.71 0.84
N PHE A 18 -8.79 1.13 0.65
CA PHE A 18 -9.80 1.01 1.71
C PHE A 18 -10.08 -0.44 2.06
N ASN A 19 -10.14 -1.33 1.06
CA ASN A 19 -10.32 -2.76 1.31
C ASN A 19 -9.17 -3.32 2.14
N PHE A 20 -7.96 -2.92 1.82
CA PHE A 20 -6.78 -3.32 2.59
C PHE A 20 -6.87 -2.83 4.03
N LEU A 21 -7.23 -1.57 4.23
CA LEU A 21 -7.35 -0.99 5.58
C LEU A 21 -8.41 -1.72 6.41
N PHE A 22 -9.55 -2.03 5.80
CA PHE A 22 -10.60 -2.79 6.49
C PHE A 22 -10.12 -4.17 6.95
N SER A 23 -9.29 -4.82 6.15
CA SER A 23 -8.79 -6.15 6.49
C SER A 23 -7.82 -6.15 7.67
N LEU A 24 -7.22 -4.99 7.95
CA LEU A 24 -6.24 -4.88 9.05
C LEU A 24 -6.88 -4.95 10.43
N GLY A 25 -8.14 -4.51 10.55
CA GLY A 25 -8.78 -4.42 11.86
C GLY A 25 -7.99 -3.52 12.80
N ASP A 26 -7.48 -4.08 13.91
CA ASP A 26 -6.68 -3.35 14.88
C ASP A 26 -5.18 -3.33 14.56
N THR A 27 -4.78 -4.01 13.48
CA THR A 27 -3.38 -4.05 13.05
C THR A 27 -3.01 -2.74 12.38
N ASP A 28 -1.85 -2.17 12.71
CA ASP A 28 -1.43 -0.94 12.05
C ASP A 28 -0.98 -1.21 10.61
N VAL A 29 -0.93 -0.15 9.80
CA VAL A 29 -0.63 -0.24 8.37
C VAL A 29 0.78 -0.80 8.13
N LYS A 30 1.75 -0.34 8.92
CA LYS A 30 3.14 -0.78 8.75
C LYS A 30 3.27 -2.28 8.98
N THR A 31 2.64 -2.79 10.03
CA THR A 31 2.67 -4.22 10.35
C THR A 31 1.95 -5.03 9.28
N GLY A 32 0.80 -4.54 8.80
CA GLY A 32 0.05 -5.21 7.76
C GLY A 32 0.82 -5.30 6.45
N LEU A 33 1.45 -4.20 6.04
CA LEU A 33 2.27 -4.18 4.81
C LEU A 33 3.50 -5.06 4.92
N LYS A 34 4.08 -5.15 6.10
CA LYS A 34 5.27 -5.98 6.31
C LYS A 34 5.00 -7.45 6.00
N LYS A 35 3.78 -7.94 6.26
CA LYS A 35 3.39 -9.30 5.92
C LYS A 35 3.40 -9.55 4.42
N TRP A 36 3.25 -8.49 3.62
CA TRP A 36 3.28 -8.55 2.16
C TRP A 36 4.62 -8.16 1.58
N GLY A 37 5.62 -7.94 2.44
CA GLY A 37 6.93 -7.54 1.99
C GLY A 37 7.02 -6.08 1.55
N GLY A 38 6.04 -5.25 1.96
CA GLY A 38 5.97 -3.86 1.56
C GLY A 38 6.23 -2.90 2.71
N ARG A 39 6.47 -1.65 2.34
CA ARG A 39 6.56 -0.56 3.29
C ARG A 39 5.92 0.68 2.68
N ILE A 40 5.48 1.60 3.53
CA ILE A 40 4.81 2.81 3.06
C ILE A 40 5.77 3.98 3.15
N GLU A 41 5.78 4.82 2.12
CA GLU A 41 6.49 6.10 2.12
C GLU A 41 5.48 7.24 2.00
N TYR A 42 5.69 8.27 2.81
CA TYR A 42 4.86 9.45 2.81
C TYR A 42 5.52 10.54 1.98
N ASP A 43 4.72 11.35 1.31
CA ASP A 43 5.24 12.50 0.58
C ASP A 43 5.63 13.61 1.57
N ARG A 44 6.05 14.77 1.02
CA ARG A 44 6.51 15.90 1.83
C ARG A 44 5.40 16.53 2.67
N THR A 45 4.14 16.29 2.32
CA THR A 45 3.01 16.83 3.06
C THR A 45 2.57 15.92 4.21
N GLY A 46 3.20 14.75 4.34
CA GLY A 46 2.88 13.80 5.39
C GLY A 46 1.75 12.83 5.05
N TYR A 47 1.19 12.89 3.85
CA TYR A 47 0.19 11.94 3.40
C TYR A 47 0.86 10.68 2.87
N SER A 48 0.25 9.54 3.15
CA SER A 48 0.73 8.28 2.58
C SER A 48 0.47 8.30 1.07
N ASP A 49 1.50 8.02 0.30
CA ASP A 49 1.44 8.18 -1.14
C ASP A 49 1.81 6.91 -1.89
N THR A 50 2.81 6.18 -1.43
CA THR A 50 3.37 5.07 -2.18
C THR A 50 3.72 3.90 -1.27
N ILE A 51 3.39 2.69 -1.73
CA ILE A 51 3.87 1.46 -1.11
C ILE A 51 5.07 0.97 -1.91
N ILE A 52 6.14 0.60 -1.21
CA ILE A 52 7.37 0.12 -1.84
C ILE A 52 7.57 -1.35 -1.49
N PHE A 53 7.83 -2.17 -2.51
CA PHE A 53 8.15 -3.58 -2.35
C PHE A 53 9.58 -3.81 -2.81
N ASP A 54 10.32 -4.63 -2.07
CA ASP A 54 11.68 -4.99 -2.44
C ASP A 54 11.71 -6.06 -3.52
N ARG A 55 10.63 -6.84 -3.66
CA ARG A 55 10.54 -7.96 -4.60
C ARG A 55 9.31 -7.80 -5.49
N GLU A 56 9.49 -8.09 -6.77
CA GLU A 56 8.39 -8.06 -7.74
C GLU A 56 7.27 -9.03 -7.37
N GLU A 57 7.63 -10.19 -6.85
CA GLU A 57 6.67 -11.20 -6.42
C GLU A 57 5.72 -10.67 -5.36
N ASP A 58 6.26 -9.92 -4.40
CA ASP A 58 5.45 -9.37 -3.31
C ASP A 58 4.47 -8.34 -3.84
N LEU A 59 4.90 -7.49 -4.76
CA LEU A 59 4.00 -6.55 -5.42
C LEU A 59 2.89 -7.28 -6.19
N ALA A 60 3.26 -8.31 -6.93
CA ALA A 60 2.29 -9.08 -7.71
C ALA A 60 1.24 -9.74 -6.82
N TRP A 61 1.66 -10.37 -5.71
CA TRP A 61 0.74 -10.99 -4.77
C TRP A 61 -0.21 -9.97 -4.15
N PHE A 62 0.31 -8.78 -3.80
CA PHE A 62 -0.50 -7.72 -3.25
C PHE A 62 -1.57 -7.26 -4.24
N ILE A 63 -1.18 -7.07 -5.50
CA ILE A 63 -2.12 -6.67 -6.55
C ILE A 63 -3.22 -7.72 -6.74
N LEU A 64 -2.83 -9.00 -6.79
CA LEU A 64 -3.79 -10.09 -6.97
C LEU A 64 -4.80 -10.17 -5.83
N LYS A 65 -4.39 -9.80 -4.64
CA LYS A 65 -5.29 -9.87 -3.47
C LYS A 65 -6.23 -8.67 -3.38
N TRP A 66 -5.73 -7.46 -3.66
CA TRP A 66 -6.45 -6.22 -3.33
C TRP A 66 -6.97 -5.44 -4.55
N ILE A 67 -6.34 -5.61 -5.68
CA ILE A 67 -6.74 -4.95 -6.92
C ILE A 67 -7.42 -5.96 -7.84
#